data_9709db5b62c9b1784b8ec49bc7bcf22c
#
_entry.id   9709db5b62c9b1784b8ec49bc7bcf22c
#
_cell.length_a   1.000
_cell.length_b   1.000
_cell.length_c   1.000
_cell.angle_alpha   90.00
_cell.angle_beta   90.00
_cell.angle_gamma   90.00
#
_symmetry.space_group_name_H-M   'P 1'
#
loop_
_entity.id
_entity.type
_entity.pdbx_description
1 polymer ?
#
loop_
_entity_poly.entity_id
_entity_poly.type
_entity_poly.pdbx_seq_one_letter_code
_entity_poly.pdbx_strand_id
1 'polypeptide(L)'
;MNDAYKTYVPVVGRLLLALMFILSGFGKLGNIEGTAAFIAGGGLPAPTFLAVAVGALELFGGLALVVGYQVRLAGLALGLFTVAASVVFHAFWSAPAEQQYVAQLLFMKNISVAGGMLLISALGAGPLSIDARIAAGTGTRFKPALAGNA
;
A
#
# COMPACT_ATOMS: atom_id res chain seq x y z
N MET A 1 -5.46 27.74 -3.85
CA MET A 1 -5.84 26.34 -4.20
C MET A 1 -7.15 26.06 -3.50
N ASN A 2 -8.20 25.65 -4.23
CA ASN A 2 -9.57 25.52 -3.72
C ASN A 2 -9.61 24.49 -2.57
N ASP A 3 -10.36 24.79 -1.49
CA ASP A 3 -10.47 23.92 -0.31
C ASP A 3 -11.05 22.53 -0.65
N ALA A 4 -11.93 22.47 -1.65
CA ALA A 4 -12.44 21.21 -2.18
C ALA A 4 -11.30 20.30 -2.70
N TYR A 5 -10.32 20.86 -3.42
CA TYR A 5 -9.17 20.11 -3.92
C TYR A 5 -8.36 19.48 -2.77
N LYS A 6 -8.04 20.28 -1.75
CA LYS A 6 -7.28 19.80 -0.57
C LYS A 6 -8.05 18.75 0.25
N THR A 7 -9.36 18.75 0.15
CA THR A 7 -10.21 17.81 0.88
C THR A 7 -10.40 16.50 0.13
N TYR A 8 -10.75 16.55 -1.15
CA TYR A 8 -11.18 15.34 -1.88
C TYR A 8 -10.05 14.61 -2.59
N VAL A 9 -9.01 15.31 -3.07
CA VAL A 9 -7.90 14.65 -3.79
C VAL A 9 -7.17 13.63 -2.92
N PRO A 10 -6.84 13.90 -1.63
CA PRO A 10 -6.26 12.88 -0.75
C PRO A 10 -7.16 11.66 -0.54
N VAL A 11 -8.49 11.86 -0.49
CA VAL A 11 -9.45 10.75 -0.35
C VAL A 11 -9.44 9.87 -1.60
N VAL A 12 -9.57 10.48 -2.78
CA VAL A 12 -9.60 9.74 -4.05
C VAL A 12 -8.28 8.98 -4.26
N GLY A 13 -7.13 9.64 -4.06
CA GLY A 13 -5.82 8.99 -4.19
C GLY A 13 -5.66 7.80 -3.25
N ARG A 14 -6.10 7.95 -2.00
CA ARG A 14 -6.07 6.89 -0.99
C ARG A 14 -6.98 5.71 -1.36
N LEU A 15 -8.20 5.98 -1.87
CA LEU A 15 -9.13 4.94 -2.30
C LEU A 15 -8.60 4.16 -3.51
N LEU A 16 -8.03 4.84 -4.51
CA LEU A 16 -7.45 4.20 -5.68
C LEU A 16 -6.28 3.27 -5.32
N LEU A 17 -5.40 3.71 -4.43
CA LEU A 17 -4.30 2.89 -3.94
C LEU A 17 -4.79 1.72 -3.08
N ALA A 18 -5.77 1.95 -2.19
CA ALA A 18 -6.35 0.94 -1.32
C ALA A 18 -7.01 -0.20 -2.09
N LEU A 19 -7.71 0.12 -3.19
CA LEU A 19 -8.44 -0.86 -4.00
C LEU A 19 -7.54 -2.01 -4.47
N MET A 20 -6.34 -1.70 -4.94
CA MET A 20 -5.38 -2.72 -5.38
C MET A 20 -5.02 -3.68 -4.24
N PHE A 21 -4.72 -3.15 -3.06
CA PHE A 21 -4.33 -3.98 -1.91
C PHE A 21 -5.49 -4.80 -1.36
N ILE A 22 -6.71 -4.24 -1.30
CA ILE A 22 -7.90 -4.97 -0.85
C ILE A 22 -8.18 -6.14 -1.77
N LEU A 23 -8.20 -5.93 -3.08
CA LEU A 23 -8.45 -7.00 -4.05
C LEU A 23 -7.35 -8.06 -4.03
N SER A 24 -6.09 -7.65 -3.92
CA SER A 24 -4.94 -8.54 -3.82
C SER A 24 -4.98 -9.37 -2.53
N GLY A 25 -5.20 -8.72 -1.38
CA GLY A 25 -5.28 -9.39 -0.08
C GLY A 25 -6.46 -10.36 0.01
N PHE A 26 -7.63 -9.95 -0.49
CA PHE A 26 -8.80 -10.82 -0.56
C PHE A 26 -8.55 -12.06 -1.44
N GLY A 27 -7.94 -11.88 -2.61
CA GLY A 27 -7.58 -12.98 -3.51
C GLY A 27 -6.59 -13.95 -2.87
N LYS A 28 -5.55 -13.45 -2.17
CA LYS A 28 -4.56 -14.29 -1.48
C LYS A 28 -5.17 -15.10 -0.34
N LEU A 29 -6.00 -14.47 0.48
CA LEU A 29 -6.68 -15.15 1.59
C LEU A 29 -7.76 -16.13 1.10
N GLY A 30 -8.38 -15.86 -0.04
CA GLY A 30 -9.33 -16.76 -0.69
C GLY A 30 -8.69 -18.01 -1.34
N ASN A 31 -7.37 -17.98 -1.59
CA ASN A 31 -6.60 -19.09 -2.14
C ASN A 31 -5.22 -19.19 -1.49
N ILE A 32 -5.21 -19.59 -0.22
CA ILE A 32 -3.97 -19.69 0.57
C ILE A 32 -3.01 -20.73 -0.02
N GLU A 33 -3.50 -21.87 -0.49
CA GLU A 33 -2.66 -22.92 -1.06
C GLU A 33 -1.96 -22.44 -2.35
N GLY A 34 -2.69 -21.82 -3.27
CA GLY A 34 -2.11 -21.27 -4.49
C GLY A 34 -1.12 -20.13 -4.20
N THR A 35 -1.44 -19.27 -3.23
CA THR A 35 -0.54 -18.20 -2.78
C THR A 35 0.74 -18.78 -2.14
N ALA A 36 0.62 -19.79 -1.32
CA ALA A 36 1.76 -20.46 -0.70
C ALA A 36 2.65 -21.14 -1.75
N ALA A 37 2.05 -21.82 -2.73
CA ALA A 37 2.80 -22.41 -3.85
C ALA A 37 3.58 -21.35 -4.64
N PHE A 38 2.98 -20.20 -4.92
CA PHE A 38 3.65 -19.07 -5.58
C PHE A 38 4.82 -18.53 -4.75
N ILE A 39 4.64 -18.37 -3.43
CA ILE A 39 5.68 -17.91 -2.49
C ILE A 39 6.83 -18.93 -2.41
N ALA A 40 6.51 -20.21 -2.35
CA ALA A 40 7.51 -21.29 -2.37
C ALA A 40 8.33 -21.28 -3.67
N GLY A 41 7.70 -21.03 -4.82
CA GLY A 41 8.37 -20.84 -6.11
C GLY A 41 9.36 -19.68 -6.13
N GLY A 42 9.15 -18.66 -5.30
CA GLY A 42 10.09 -17.55 -5.06
C GLY A 42 11.23 -17.89 -4.08
N GLY A 43 11.31 -19.12 -3.58
CA GLY A 43 12.38 -19.58 -2.67
C GLY A 43 12.24 -19.09 -1.23
N LEU A 44 11.08 -18.55 -0.83
CA LEU A 44 10.87 -18.04 0.53
C LEU A 44 10.48 -19.17 1.51
N PRO A 45 10.97 -19.11 2.77
CA PRO A 45 10.62 -20.08 3.80
C PRO A 45 9.19 -19.88 4.32
N ALA A 46 8.63 -20.91 4.96
CA ALA A 46 7.31 -20.89 5.60
C ALA A 46 6.18 -20.32 4.71
N PRO A 47 5.98 -20.81 3.45
CA PRO A 47 5.16 -20.17 2.46
C PRO A 47 3.68 -20.02 2.87
N THR A 48 3.13 -20.98 3.61
CA THR A 48 1.73 -20.90 4.09
C THR A 48 1.56 -19.76 5.12
N PHE A 49 2.50 -19.62 6.05
CA PHE A 49 2.49 -18.51 7.00
C PHE A 49 2.61 -17.17 6.28
N LEU A 50 3.52 -17.06 5.33
CA LEU A 50 3.69 -15.83 4.53
C LEU A 50 2.45 -15.54 3.68
N ALA A 51 1.78 -16.54 3.12
CA ALA A 51 0.55 -16.34 2.35
C ALA A 51 -0.54 -15.68 3.19
N VAL A 52 -0.74 -16.17 4.42
CA VAL A 52 -1.71 -15.56 5.36
C VAL A 52 -1.25 -14.18 5.80
N ALA A 53 0.01 -14.02 6.18
CA ALA A 53 0.54 -12.77 6.68
C ALA A 53 0.48 -11.65 5.63
N VAL A 54 0.90 -11.92 4.40
CA VAL A 54 0.86 -10.90 3.32
C VAL A 54 -0.57 -10.61 2.86
N GLY A 55 -1.42 -11.64 2.79
CA GLY A 55 -2.85 -11.45 2.47
C GLY A 55 -3.55 -10.58 3.51
N ALA A 56 -3.28 -10.82 4.80
CA ALA A 56 -3.80 -10.02 5.91
C ALA A 56 -3.24 -8.59 5.88
N LEU A 57 -1.92 -8.41 5.67
CA LEU A 57 -1.31 -7.09 5.56
C LEU A 57 -1.95 -6.27 4.44
N GLU A 58 -2.12 -6.84 3.26
CA GLU A 58 -2.73 -6.15 2.12
C GLU A 58 -4.20 -5.82 2.38
N LEU A 59 -4.98 -6.78 2.87
CA LEU A 59 -6.41 -6.57 3.12
C LEU A 59 -6.64 -5.52 4.21
N PHE A 60 -6.06 -5.72 5.39
CA PHE A 60 -6.27 -4.81 6.53
C PHE A 60 -5.57 -3.46 6.35
N GLY A 61 -4.38 -3.45 5.74
CA GLY A 61 -3.70 -2.21 5.36
C GLY A 61 -4.49 -1.42 4.33
N GLY A 62 -5.05 -2.08 3.32
CA GLY A 62 -5.94 -1.46 2.34
C GLY A 62 -7.21 -0.90 2.98
N LEU A 63 -7.88 -1.66 3.87
CA LEU A 63 -9.04 -1.18 4.62
C LEU A 63 -8.71 0.01 5.51
N ALA A 64 -7.55 -0.02 6.17
CA ALA A 64 -7.07 1.11 6.98
C ALA A 64 -6.90 2.38 6.13
N LEU A 65 -6.39 2.25 4.90
CA LEU A 65 -6.31 3.35 3.94
C LEU A 65 -7.71 3.87 3.55
N VAL A 66 -8.69 3.00 3.31
CA VAL A 66 -10.07 3.41 2.96
C VAL A 66 -10.67 4.27 4.05
N VAL A 67 -10.67 3.80 5.29
CA VAL A 67 -11.28 4.52 6.41
C VAL A 67 -10.42 5.67 6.92
N GLY A 68 -9.16 5.72 6.53
CA GLY A 68 -8.21 6.75 6.96
C GLY A 68 -7.74 6.58 8.41
N TYR A 69 -7.49 5.32 8.82
CA TYR A 69 -7.00 4.97 10.15
C TYR A 69 -5.55 4.52 10.09
N GLN A 70 -4.71 5.10 10.96
CA GLN A 70 -3.26 4.80 11.02
C GLN A 70 -2.59 4.86 9.62
N VAL A 71 -3.03 5.80 8.78
CA VAL A 71 -2.67 5.86 7.35
C VAL A 71 -1.16 5.98 7.15
N ARG A 72 -0.45 6.65 8.05
CA ARG A 72 1.02 6.76 7.96
C ARG A 72 1.70 5.41 8.12
N LEU A 73 1.27 4.61 9.10
CA LEU A 73 1.81 3.29 9.35
C LEU A 73 1.42 2.31 8.24
N ALA A 74 0.15 2.28 7.86
CA ALA A 74 -0.35 1.43 6.78
C ALA A 74 0.36 1.73 5.45
N GLY A 75 0.51 3.01 5.10
CA GLY A 75 1.23 3.45 3.90
C GLY A 75 2.70 3.01 3.91
N LEU A 76 3.40 3.18 5.04
CA LEU A 76 4.79 2.75 5.16
C LEU A 76 4.92 1.22 5.03
N ALA A 77 4.08 0.46 5.75
CA ALA A 77 4.13 -1.01 5.75
C ALA A 77 3.81 -1.58 4.35
N LEU A 78 2.73 -1.09 3.70
CA LEU A 78 2.37 -1.51 2.34
C LEU A 78 3.41 -1.09 1.31
N GLY A 79 3.99 0.10 1.44
CA GLY A 79 5.05 0.58 0.55
C GLY A 79 6.30 -0.28 0.64
N LEU A 80 6.81 -0.56 1.84
CA LEU A 80 7.97 -1.41 2.05
C LEU A 80 7.71 -2.85 1.58
N PHE A 81 6.55 -3.39 1.90
CA PHE A 81 6.12 -4.70 1.40
C PHE A 81 6.11 -4.76 -0.13
N THR A 82 5.56 -3.73 -0.80
CA THR A 82 5.48 -3.68 -2.26
C THR A 82 6.86 -3.66 -2.91
N VAL A 83 7.82 -2.93 -2.33
CA VAL A 83 9.22 -2.94 -2.81
C VAL A 83 9.83 -4.32 -2.63
N ALA A 84 9.70 -4.93 -1.44
CA ALA A 84 10.24 -6.26 -1.17
C ALA A 84 9.66 -7.32 -2.12
N ALA A 85 8.34 -7.34 -2.29
CA ALA A 85 7.66 -8.23 -3.22
C ALA A 85 8.13 -8.04 -4.66
N SER A 86 8.40 -6.80 -5.09
CA SER A 86 8.90 -6.51 -6.43
C SER A 86 10.30 -7.07 -6.67
N VAL A 87 11.18 -6.92 -5.69
CA VAL A 87 12.55 -7.47 -5.79
C VAL A 87 12.54 -9.00 -5.85
N VAL A 88 11.65 -9.64 -5.11
CA VAL A 88 11.58 -11.12 -5.05
C VAL A 88 10.87 -11.71 -6.28
N PHE A 89 9.72 -11.14 -6.66
CA PHE A 89 8.83 -11.79 -7.64
C PHE A 89 8.86 -11.15 -9.04
N HIS A 90 9.44 -9.96 -9.18
CA HIS A 90 9.50 -9.23 -10.45
C HIS A 90 10.93 -8.80 -10.82
N ALA A 91 11.91 -9.63 -10.47
CA ALA A 91 13.34 -9.42 -10.76
C ALA A 91 13.61 -9.55 -12.27
N PHE A 92 13.24 -8.55 -13.07
CA PHE A 92 13.33 -8.57 -14.52
C PHE A 92 14.77 -8.77 -15.03
N TRP A 93 15.77 -8.40 -14.26
CA TRP A 93 17.19 -8.59 -14.59
C TRP A 93 17.64 -10.06 -14.60
N SER A 94 16.88 -10.94 -13.98
CA SER A 94 17.13 -12.40 -13.95
C SER A 94 16.03 -13.22 -14.63
N ALA A 95 15.03 -12.56 -15.21
CA ALA A 95 13.92 -13.21 -15.90
C ALA A 95 14.33 -13.73 -17.27
N PRO A 96 13.76 -14.86 -17.76
CA PRO A 96 13.91 -15.32 -19.14
C PRO A 96 13.51 -14.22 -20.14
N ALA A 97 14.16 -14.18 -21.32
CA ALA A 97 13.97 -13.11 -22.31
C ALA A 97 12.48 -12.87 -22.66
N GLU A 98 11.69 -13.95 -22.76
CA GLU A 98 10.27 -13.88 -23.11
C GLU A 98 9.42 -13.22 -22.01
N GLN A 99 9.88 -13.24 -20.76
CA GLN A 99 9.16 -12.71 -19.59
C GLN A 99 9.73 -11.38 -19.09
N GLN A 100 10.93 -11.00 -19.57
CA GLN A 100 11.68 -9.85 -19.05
C GLN A 100 10.87 -8.55 -19.15
N TYR A 101 10.22 -8.31 -20.29
CA TYR A 101 9.42 -7.10 -20.50
C TYR A 101 8.25 -7.00 -19.52
N VAL A 102 7.49 -8.09 -19.34
CA VAL A 102 6.36 -8.13 -18.41
C VAL A 102 6.83 -7.97 -16.96
N ALA A 103 7.90 -8.66 -16.58
CA ALA A 103 8.49 -8.54 -15.24
C ALA A 103 8.93 -7.09 -14.96
N GLN A 104 9.55 -6.43 -15.93
CA GLN A 104 9.95 -5.02 -15.81
C GLN A 104 8.76 -4.09 -15.64
N LEU A 105 7.68 -4.27 -16.41
CA LEU A 105 6.46 -3.47 -16.27
C LEU A 105 5.85 -3.64 -14.88
N LEU A 106 5.78 -4.86 -14.37
CA LEU A 106 5.25 -5.15 -13.04
C LEU A 106 6.14 -4.55 -11.94
N PHE A 107 7.46 -4.65 -12.08
CA PHE A 107 8.41 -4.01 -11.17
C PHE A 107 8.20 -2.50 -11.13
N MET A 108 8.21 -1.84 -12.29
CA MET A 108 8.06 -0.38 -12.38
C MET A 108 6.71 0.10 -11.86
N LYS A 109 5.62 -0.62 -12.16
CA LYS A 109 4.29 -0.36 -11.58
C LYS A 109 4.33 -0.40 -10.05
N ASN A 110 4.93 -1.42 -9.48
CA ASN A 110 5.01 -1.59 -8.03
C ASN A 110 5.87 -0.50 -7.37
N ILE A 111 6.99 -0.09 -7.98
CA ILE A 111 7.80 1.03 -7.49
C ILE A 111 6.98 2.33 -7.51
N SER A 112 6.18 2.55 -8.55
CA SER A 112 5.28 3.72 -8.62
C SER A 112 4.22 3.70 -7.51
N VAL A 113 3.63 2.52 -7.23
CA VAL A 113 2.68 2.33 -6.12
C VAL A 113 3.37 2.57 -4.77
N ALA A 114 4.57 2.04 -4.57
CA ALA A 114 5.36 2.28 -3.35
C ALA A 114 5.66 3.78 -3.15
N GLY A 115 5.97 4.51 -4.22
CA GLY A 115 6.12 5.97 -4.19
C GLY A 115 4.84 6.66 -3.70
N GLY A 116 3.67 6.26 -4.21
CA GLY A 116 2.36 6.73 -3.74
C GLY A 116 2.12 6.42 -2.25
N MET A 117 2.50 5.21 -1.78
CA MET A 117 2.39 4.82 -0.38
C MET A 117 3.30 5.66 0.53
N LEU A 118 4.52 5.96 0.09
CA LEU A 118 5.44 6.84 0.83
C LEU A 118 4.90 8.27 0.94
N LEU A 119 4.32 8.80 -0.13
CA LEU A 119 3.66 10.11 -0.09
C LEU A 119 2.49 10.12 0.90
N ILE A 120 1.64 9.10 0.90
CA ILE A 120 0.55 8.97 1.87
C ILE A 120 1.10 8.86 3.30
N SER A 121 2.15 8.07 3.51
CA SER A 121 2.79 7.94 4.81
C SER A 121 3.34 9.29 5.32
N ALA A 122 3.95 10.08 4.46
CA ALA A 122 4.50 11.39 4.81
C ALA A 122 3.40 12.44 5.06
N LEU A 123 2.41 12.52 4.17
CA LEU A 123 1.38 13.57 4.20
C LEU A 123 0.23 13.24 5.16
N GLY A 124 -0.09 11.95 5.37
CA GLY A 124 -1.19 11.48 6.22
C GLY A 124 -2.52 11.36 5.48
N ALA A 125 -3.57 11.08 6.25
CA ALA A 125 -4.88 10.65 5.74
C ALA A 125 -5.73 11.77 5.12
N GLY A 126 -5.41 13.04 5.37
CA GLY A 126 -6.26 14.16 4.99
C GLY A 126 -7.46 14.39 5.94
N PRO A 127 -8.26 15.45 5.70
CA PRO A 127 -9.30 15.89 6.63
C PRO A 127 -10.48 14.92 6.76
N LEU A 128 -10.81 14.18 5.69
CA LEU A 128 -11.89 13.18 5.69
C LEU A 128 -11.33 11.80 6.06
N SER A 129 -10.99 11.60 7.35
CA SER A 129 -10.38 10.38 7.86
C SER A 129 -10.67 10.16 9.33
N ILE A 130 -10.52 8.91 9.79
CA ILE A 130 -10.58 8.58 11.22
C ILE A 130 -9.44 9.25 11.96
N ASP A 131 -8.22 9.28 11.40
CA ASP A 131 -7.06 9.93 12.02
C ASP A 131 -7.34 11.42 12.31
N ALA A 132 -7.99 12.13 11.38
CA ALA A 132 -8.35 13.54 11.59
C ALA A 132 -9.40 13.71 12.69
N ARG A 133 -10.38 12.81 12.81
CA ARG A 133 -11.40 12.84 13.87
C ARG A 133 -10.78 12.59 15.24
N ILE A 134 -9.89 11.61 15.35
CA ILE A 134 -9.17 11.31 16.59
C ILE A 134 -8.33 12.53 17.01
N ALA A 135 -7.58 13.13 16.09
CA ALA A 135 -6.76 14.31 16.36
C ALA A 135 -7.61 15.51 16.84
N ALA A 136 -8.80 15.71 16.29
CA ALA A 136 -9.73 16.76 16.73
C ALA A 136 -10.26 16.50 18.15
N GLY A 137 -10.56 15.23 18.47
CA GLY A 137 -11.09 14.84 19.81
C GLY A 137 -10.03 14.90 20.92
N THR A 138 -8.75 14.73 20.60
CA THR A 138 -7.64 14.79 21.57
C THR A 138 -7.04 16.18 21.75
N GLY A 139 -7.60 17.21 21.07
CA GLY A 139 -7.06 18.58 21.13
C GLY A 139 -5.70 18.76 20.42
N THR A 140 -5.15 17.71 19.87
CA THR A 140 -3.95 17.74 19.02
C THR A 140 -4.34 18.32 17.66
N ARG A 141 -4.01 19.59 17.41
CA ARG A 141 -4.20 20.20 16.07
C ARG A 141 -3.48 19.34 15.04
N PHE A 142 -4.22 18.76 14.12
CA PHE A 142 -3.67 18.18 12.91
C PHE A 142 -2.91 19.29 12.16
N LYS A 143 -1.58 19.27 12.22
CA LYS A 143 -0.74 20.19 11.46
C LYS A 143 -0.53 19.55 10.08
N PRO A 144 -1.15 20.05 9.01
CA PRO A 144 -0.86 19.52 7.67
C PRO A 144 0.62 19.78 7.38
N ALA A 145 1.31 18.77 6.87
CA ALA A 145 2.75 18.80 6.60
C ALA A 145 3.17 19.91 5.59
N LEU A 146 2.20 20.52 4.93
CA LEU A 146 2.41 21.59 3.94
C LEU A 146 2.02 23.01 4.44
N ALA A 147 1.74 23.20 5.72
CA ALA A 147 1.65 24.53 6.30
C ALA A 147 3.07 25.06 6.54
N GLY A 148 3.80 25.29 5.46
CA GLY A 148 5.03 26.07 5.47
C GLY A 148 4.72 27.49 5.93
N ASN A 149 5.62 28.05 6.74
CA ASN A 149 5.62 29.43 7.17
C ASN A 149 5.53 30.35 5.93
N ALA A 150 4.42 31.02 5.77
CA ALA A 150 4.30 32.23 4.97
C ALA A 150 4.48 33.42 5.90
#